data_730c5a114cb02cee3eb074b0e652d48e
#
_entry.id   730c5a114cb02cee3eb074b0e652d48e
#
_cell.length_a   1.000
_cell.length_b   1.000
_cell.length_c   1.000
_cell.angle_alpha   90.00
_cell.angle_beta   90.00
_cell.angle_gamma   90.00
#
_symmetry.space_group_name_H-M   'P 1'
#
loop_
_entity.id
_entity.type
_entity.pdbx_description
1 polymer ?
#
loop_
_entity_poly.entity_id
_entity_poly.type
_entity_poly.pdbx_seq_one_letter_code
_entity_poly.pdbx_strand_id
1 'polypeptide(L)'
;MSLTTEITRRRTFAIISHPDAGKTTLTEKLLLFGGAIHVAGAVKSNKIKKTATSDWMEIEKQRGISVATSVMGFNYGDYKINILDTPGHQDFAEDTYRTLTAVDSVIIVVDVAKGVETQTRKLMEVCRMRNTPVIIFVNKLDREGRDPFDILDELEQELKIDVRPLSWPINIGAHFKGVYNIYEHNISLFKPDKQHVTDRVDINDINDPAIDAAVGKADAEKLRADIELIDGVYPDFNTLDYLDAKVAPVFFGSALNTFGVKELLDCFVRIAPSPRPVNAIERTVEPGEDKFTGFVFKIHANMDPNHRSCIAFVKVCSGVFQRNGNYKHVRSGKSYRFSAPTAFMAQKKEIIDEVYPGDIVGLPDNGIFKIGDTLTEGEELHFRGLPSFSPEMFKYIENSDPMKTKQLNKGLEQLMDEGVAQMFVNQFNNRKIIGTVGQLQFEVIQYRLLHEYGAQCRWEPIHLYKACWIESDDEDALDAFKKRKHQFMALDSEGRDVFLADSNYVLQMAQQDFPKITFHFTSEF
;
A
#
# COMPACT_ATOMS: atom_id res chain seq x y z
N MET A 1 -21.35 17.44 -12.76
CA MET A 1 -20.07 18.21 -12.89
C MET A 1 -19.38 17.75 -14.15
N SER A 2 -18.42 18.52 -14.71
CA SER A 2 -17.66 18.04 -15.87
C SER A 2 -16.66 16.96 -15.44
N LEU A 3 -16.25 16.07 -16.37
CA LEU A 3 -15.23 15.05 -16.10
C LEU A 3 -13.94 15.69 -15.54
N THR A 4 -13.50 16.78 -16.12
CA THR A 4 -12.32 17.54 -15.66
C THR A 4 -12.46 18.00 -14.20
N THR A 5 -13.62 18.53 -13.80
CA THR A 5 -13.87 18.94 -12.41
C THR A 5 -13.81 17.75 -11.47
N GLU A 6 -14.36 16.62 -11.86
CA GLU A 6 -14.33 15.40 -11.06
C GLU A 6 -12.90 14.84 -10.92
N ILE A 7 -12.08 14.90 -11.97
CA ILE A 7 -10.66 14.49 -11.92
C ILE A 7 -9.88 15.42 -10.97
N THR A 8 -9.99 16.73 -11.12
CA THR A 8 -9.17 17.69 -10.36
C THR A 8 -9.42 17.67 -8.85
N ARG A 9 -10.61 17.28 -8.41
CA ARG A 9 -10.97 17.19 -6.99
C ARG A 9 -10.53 15.88 -6.30
N ARG A 10 -10.03 14.89 -7.03
CA ARG A 10 -9.66 13.58 -6.47
C ARG A 10 -8.21 13.53 -6.01
N ARG A 11 -8.01 12.88 -4.86
CA ARG A 11 -6.70 12.58 -4.30
C ARG A 11 -6.69 11.12 -3.85
N THR A 12 -5.82 10.30 -4.45
CA THR A 12 -5.72 8.87 -4.12
C THR A 12 -4.30 8.57 -3.68
N PHE A 13 -4.16 8.12 -2.44
CA PHE A 13 -2.85 7.87 -1.86
C PHE A 13 -2.83 6.63 -0.96
N ALA A 14 -1.63 6.05 -0.84
CA ALA A 14 -1.35 5.02 0.14
C ALA A 14 -0.64 5.60 1.36
N ILE A 15 -0.88 4.98 2.51
CA ILE A 15 -0.07 5.22 3.72
C ILE A 15 0.81 4.00 3.94
N ILE A 16 2.12 4.21 3.95
CA ILE A 16 3.12 3.17 4.13
C ILE A 16 4.03 3.47 5.31
N SER A 17 4.53 2.44 5.96
CA SER A 17 5.47 2.57 7.07
C SER A 17 6.11 1.24 7.43
N HIS A 18 7.15 1.30 8.25
CA HIS A 18 7.56 0.16 9.06
C HIS A 18 6.49 -0.18 10.12
N PRO A 19 6.38 -1.45 10.58
CA PRO A 19 5.49 -1.81 11.68
C PRO A 19 5.65 -0.92 12.91
N ASP A 20 4.54 -0.62 13.59
CA ASP A 20 4.49 0.21 14.80
C ASP A 20 4.87 1.71 14.63
N ALA A 21 5.17 2.21 13.44
CA ALA A 21 5.42 3.64 13.21
C ALA A 21 4.19 4.54 13.45
N GLY A 22 2.99 3.94 13.49
CA GLY A 22 1.73 4.64 13.77
C GLY A 22 0.85 4.90 12.56
N LYS A 23 1.05 4.13 11.49
CA LYS A 23 0.29 4.20 10.23
C LYS A 23 -1.22 4.14 10.45
N THR A 24 -1.73 3.06 11.04
CA THR A 24 -3.16 2.87 11.30
C THR A 24 -3.74 3.97 12.19
N THR A 25 -2.96 4.48 13.15
CA THR A 25 -3.37 5.63 13.97
C THR A 25 -3.52 6.89 13.12
N LEU A 26 -2.58 7.15 12.20
CA LEU A 26 -2.67 8.28 11.28
C LEU A 26 -3.90 8.15 10.37
N THR A 27 -4.12 6.98 9.78
CA THR A 27 -5.30 6.68 8.94
C THR A 27 -6.61 6.99 9.68
N GLU A 28 -6.76 6.50 10.91
CA GLU A 28 -7.95 6.76 11.74
C GLU A 28 -8.15 8.26 12.02
N LYS A 29 -7.07 9.02 12.19
CA LYS A 29 -7.16 10.47 12.42
C LYS A 29 -7.52 11.24 11.16
N LEU A 30 -7.00 10.84 10.00
CA LEU A 30 -7.40 11.42 8.71
C LEU A 30 -8.90 11.19 8.44
N LEU A 31 -9.41 9.97 8.69
CA LEU A 31 -10.83 9.65 8.58
C LEU A 31 -11.70 10.46 9.56
N LEU A 32 -11.18 10.72 10.76
CA LEU A 32 -11.86 11.54 11.75
C LEU A 32 -11.98 13.00 11.30
N PHE A 33 -10.90 13.60 10.77
CA PHE A 33 -10.94 14.95 10.21
C PHE A 33 -11.84 15.06 8.98
N GLY A 34 -11.90 14.00 8.18
CA GLY A 34 -12.85 13.91 7.06
C GLY A 34 -14.30 13.69 7.47
N GLY A 35 -14.59 13.57 8.78
CA GLY A 35 -15.95 13.29 9.28
C GLY A 35 -16.47 11.90 8.91
N ALA A 36 -15.62 11.03 8.37
CA ALA A 36 -16.00 9.68 7.95
C ALA A 36 -16.23 8.74 9.14
N ILE A 37 -15.59 9.03 10.27
CA ILE A 37 -15.78 8.35 11.55
C ILE A 37 -15.98 9.37 12.67
N HIS A 38 -16.74 9.01 13.70
CA HIS A 38 -17.02 9.90 14.84
C HIS A 38 -16.00 9.74 15.97
N VAL A 39 -15.35 8.59 16.07
CA VAL A 39 -14.36 8.28 17.10
C VAL A 39 -13.27 7.41 16.48
N ALA A 40 -12.02 7.85 16.55
CA ALA A 40 -10.89 7.05 16.08
C ALA A 40 -10.66 5.81 16.97
N GLY A 41 -10.36 4.67 16.35
CA GLY A 41 -9.90 3.47 17.03
C GLY A 41 -8.41 3.54 17.39
N ALA A 42 -7.94 2.64 18.25
CA ALA A 42 -6.52 2.52 18.59
C ALA A 42 -6.07 1.06 18.57
N VAL A 43 -4.92 0.82 17.97
CA VAL A 43 -4.38 -0.54 17.73
C VAL A 43 -3.86 -1.21 19.01
N LYS A 44 -3.43 -0.46 20.01
CA LYS A 44 -2.92 -1.03 21.28
C LYS A 44 -3.28 -0.16 22.47
N SER A 45 -4.46 -0.34 23.02
CA SER A 45 -4.74 0.08 24.39
C SER A 45 -5.71 -0.90 25.03
N ASN A 46 -5.27 -1.61 26.07
CA ASN A 46 -6.12 -2.47 26.92
C ASN A 46 -7.32 -1.72 27.54
N LYS A 47 -7.45 -0.41 27.31
CA LYS A 47 -8.52 0.44 27.83
C LYS A 47 -9.53 0.90 26.77
N ILE A 48 -9.26 0.71 25.46
CA ILE A 48 -10.16 1.13 24.38
C ILE A 48 -10.73 -0.12 23.71
N LYS A 49 -12.05 -0.33 23.85
CA LYS A 49 -12.78 -1.48 23.30
C LYS A 49 -13.03 -1.39 21.78
N LYS A 50 -12.58 -0.33 21.08
CA LYS A 50 -12.84 -0.12 19.65
C LYS A 50 -11.58 -0.44 18.85
N THR A 51 -11.69 -1.43 17.95
CA THR A 51 -10.67 -1.76 16.95
C THR A 51 -10.58 -0.69 15.86
N ALA A 52 -9.45 -0.59 15.17
CA ALA A 52 -9.28 0.33 14.05
C ALA A 52 -10.28 0.03 12.92
N THR A 53 -10.70 1.08 12.22
CA THR A 53 -11.63 0.97 11.09
C THR A 53 -11.01 0.22 9.91
N SER A 54 -9.69 0.32 9.73
CA SER A 54 -8.93 -0.38 8.70
C SER A 54 -8.78 -1.87 8.95
N ASP A 55 -8.80 -2.32 10.23
CA ASP A 55 -8.62 -3.73 10.61
C ASP A 55 -9.99 -4.43 10.67
N TRP A 56 -10.45 -4.97 9.57
CA TRP A 56 -11.78 -5.57 9.48
C TRP A 56 -11.77 -7.09 9.61
N MET A 57 -10.66 -7.77 9.30
CA MET A 57 -10.52 -9.21 9.48
C MET A 57 -10.39 -9.59 10.95
N GLU A 58 -10.98 -10.72 11.34
CA GLU A 58 -10.90 -11.20 12.72
C GLU A 58 -9.45 -11.51 13.15
N ILE A 59 -8.62 -12.01 12.23
CA ILE A 59 -7.21 -12.29 12.51
C ILE A 59 -6.40 -10.99 12.74
N GLU A 60 -6.74 -9.91 12.04
CA GLU A 60 -6.14 -8.58 12.25
C GLU A 60 -6.46 -8.05 13.64
N LYS A 61 -7.72 -8.16 14.05
CA LYS A 61 -8.18 -7.75 15.37
C LYS A 61 -7.53 -8.55 16.50
N GLN A 62 -7.42 -9.87 16.33
CA GLN A 62 -6.80 -10.76 17.32
C GLN A 62 -5.31 -10.49 17.47
N ARG A 63 -4.60 -10.23 16.37
CA ARG A 63 -3.15 -10.02 16.37
C ARG A 63 -2.73 -8.57 16.51
N GLY A 64 -3.63 -7.61 16.24
CA GLY A 64 -3.37 -6.18 16.26
C GLY A 64 -2.40 -5.73 15.17
N ILE A 65 -2.41 -6.40 14.02
CA ILE A 65 -1.62 -6.07 12.83
C ILE A 65 -2.50 -6.12 11.59
N SER A 66 -2.33 -5.18 10.68
CA SER A 66 -3.01 -5.20 9.38
C SER A 66 -2.35 -6.24 8.48
N VAL A 67 -3.16 -7.10 7.87
CA VAL A 67 -2.75 -8.21 7.00
C VAL A 67 -2.97 -7.89 5.54
N ALA A 68 -4.00 -7.09 5.25
CA ALA A 68 -4.38 -6.70 3.91
C ALA A 68 -4.63 -5.19 3.81
N THR A 69 -4.42 -4.64 2.62
CA THR A 69 -4.74 -3.23 2.34
C THR A 69 -6.24 -2.97 2.46
N SER A 70 -6.61 -1.94 3.20
CA SER A 70 -7.97 -1.43 3.29
C SER A 70 -8.14 -0.20 2.39
N VAL A 71 -9.22 -0.20 1.61
CA VAL A 71 -9.62 0.94 0.76
C VAL A 71 -10.71 1.73 1.46
N MET A 72 -10.50 3.02 1.65
CA MET A 72 -11.44 3.90 2.33
C MET A 72 -11.53 5.25 1.62
N GLY A 73 -12.72 5.83 1.56
CA GLY A 73 -12.95 7.13 0.97
C GLY A 73 -13.66 8.09 1.90
N PHE A 74 -13.44 9.38 1.72
CA PHE A 74 -14.18 10.46 2.38
C PHE A 74 -14.07 11.77 1.58
N ASN A 75 -14.92 12.73 1.93
CA ASN A 75 -14.82 14.08 1.39
C ASN A 75 -14.14 15.00 2.42
N TYR A 76 -13.26 15.90 1.94
CA TYR A 76 -12.62 16.93 2.75
C TYR A 76 -12.62 18.25 1.99
N GLY A 77 -13.43 19.22 2.45
CA GLY A 77 -13.74 20.41 1.66
C GLY A 77 -14.31 20.02 0.30
N ASP A 78 -13.74 20.55 -0.75
CA ASP A 78 -14.14 20.27 -2.14
C ASP A 78 -13.47 19.01 -2.72
N TYR A 79 -12.59 18.36 -1.96
CA TYR A 79 -11.83 17.20 -2.42
C TYR A 79 -12.52 15.88 -2.05
N LYS A 80 -12.42 14.91 -2.95
CA LYS A 80 -12.71 13.51 -2.69
C LYS A 80 -11.41 12.75 -2.49
N ILE A 81 -11.26 12.12 -1.35
CA ILE A 81 -10.04 11.47 -0.91
C ILE A 81 -10.24 9.96 -0.87
N ASN A 82 -9.33 9.22 -1.46
CA ASN A 82 -9.23 7.77 -1.39
C ASN A 82 -7.93 7.40 -0.67
N ILE A 83 -8.04 6.73 0.48
CA ILE A 83 -6.92 6.22 1.27
C ILE A 83 -6.82 4.72 1.06
N LEU A 84 -5.60 4.25 0.79
CA LEU A 84 -5.23 2.85 0.81
C LEU A 84 -4.30 2.62 2.00
N ASP A 85 -4.86 2.07 3.08
CA ASP A 85 -4.10 1.73 4.30
C ASP A 85 -3.46 0.35 4.12
N THR A 86 -2.13 0.33 3.90
CA THR A 86 -1.38 -0.88 3.56
C THR A 86 -0.94 -1.65 4.81
N PRO A 87 -0.66 -2.97 4.72
CA PRO A 87 0.00 -3.66 5.83
C PRO A 87 1.40 -3.10 6.08
N GLY A 88 1.77 -2.94 7.36
CA GLY A 88 3.12 -2.49 7.72
C GLY A 88 4.16 -3.62 7.81
N HIS A 89 3.71 -4.88 7.99
CA HIS A 89 4.59 -6.01 8.19
C HIS A 89 5.21 -6.50 6.88
N GLN A 90 6.51 -6.82 6.91
CA GLN A 90 7.26 -7.24 5.71
C GLN A 90 6.68 -8.48 5.03
N ASP A 91 6.06 -9.39 5.77
CA ASP A 91 5.45 -10.60 5.22
C ASP A 91 4.31 -10.29 4.23
N PHE A 92 3.72 -9.09 4.30
CA PHE A 92 2.64 -8.65 3.41
C PHE A 92 3.10 -7.55 2.43
N ALA A 93 4.41 -7.45 2.19
CA ALA A 93 4.98 -6.42 1.32
C ALA A 93 4.44 -6.48 -0.12
N GLU A 94 4.15 -7.67 -0.66
CA GLU A 94 3.59 -7.82 -2.01
C GLU A 94 2.22 -7.13 -2.15
N ASP A 95 1.33 -7.23 -1.14
CA ASP A 95 0.05 -6.51 -1.15
C ASP A 95 0.26 -5.00 -1.16
N THR A 96 1.26 -4.52 -0.40
CA THR A 96 1.66 -3.11 -0.43
C THR A 96 2.19 -2.70 -1.79
N TYR A 97 3.07 -3.49 -2.42
CA TYR A 97 3.61 -3.17 -3.74
C TYR A 97 2.52 -3.07 -4.81
N ARG A 98 1.56 -4.00 -4.82
CA ARG A 98 0.40 -3.96 -5.73
C ARG A 98 -0.47 -2.74 -5.46
N THR A 99 -0.71 -2.42 -4.20
CA THR A 99 -1.46 -1.23 -3.79
C THR A 99 -0.81 0.06 -4.31
N LEU A 100 0.53 0.15 -4.28
CA LEU A 100 1.26 1.31 -4.80
C LEU A 100 1.07 1.52 -6.31
N THR A 101 0.61 0.52 -7.07
CA THR A 101 0.25 0.70 -8.48
C THR A 101 -1.03 1.50 -8.68
N ALA A 102 -1.92 1.48 -7.70
CA ALA A 102 -3.25 2.09 -7.78
C ALA A 102 -3.33 3.52 -7.21
N VAL A 103 -2.21 4.06 -6.68
CA VAL A 103 -2.20 5.37 -6.06
C VAL A 103 -1.41 6.40 -6.86
N ASP A 104 -1.77 7.65 -6.66
CA ASP A 104 -1.16 8.79 -7.34
C ASP A 104 -0.08 9.48 -6.48
N SER A 105 -0.08 9.25 -5.16
CA SER A 105 0.93 9.72 -4.20
C SER A 105 0.99 8.81 -2.97
N VAL A 106 1.98 9.04 -2.10
CA VAL A 106 2.22 8.20 -0.90
C VAL A 106 2.53 9.09 0.31
N ILE A 107 2.02 8.71 1.48
CA ILE A 107 2.47 9.24 2.76
C ILE A 107 3.30 8.16 3.46
N ILE A 108 4.56 8.46 3.75
CA ILE A 108 5.47 7.62 4.54
C ILE A 108 5.42 8.07 5.99
N VAL A 109 5.13 7.14 6.90
CA VAL A 109 5.15 7.41 8.34
C VAL A 109 6.44 6.88 8.95
N VAL A 110 7.20 7.77 9.60
CA VAL A 110 8.47 7.47 10.25
C VAL A 110 8.35 7.74 11.75
N ASP A 111 8.88 6.86 12.59
CA ASP A 111 8.95 7.04 14.03
C ASP A 111 10.15 7.92 14.40
N VAL A 112 9.93 9.04 15.11
CA VAL A 112 10.99 10.00 15.48
C VAL A 112 12.13 9.36 16.28
N ALA A 113 11.86 8.30 17.04
CA ALA A 113 12.89 7.62 17.83
C ALA A 113 13.70 6.60 17.01
N LYS A 114 13.06 5.96 16.03
CA LYS A 114 13.66 4.86 15.24
C LYS A 114 14.26 5.33 13.92
N GLY A 115 13.74 6.41 13.33
CA GLY A 115 14.18 6.89 12.02
C GLY A 115 13.76 5.98 10.87
N VAL A 116 14.62 5.87 9.86
CA VAL A 116 14.35 5.08 8.65
C VAL A 116 14.67 3.60 8.89
N GLU A 117 13.62 2.78 8.92
CA GLU A 117 13.75 1.34 9.12
C GLU A 117 13.73 0.56 7.79
N THR A 118 14.15 -0.71 7.80
CA THR A 118 14.36 -1.54 6.60
C THR A 118 13.16 -1.58 5.66
N GLN A 119 11.94 -1.71 6.20
CA GLN A 119 10.73 -1.76 5.37
C GLN A 119 10.47 -0.42 4.68
N THR A 120 10.74 0.69 5.35
CA THR A 120 10.59 2.04 4.77
C THR A 120 11.51 2.21 3.55
N ARG A 121 12.76 1.73 3.61
CA ARG A 121 13.70 1.77 2.46
C ARG A 121 13.16 0.99 1.27
N LYS A 122 12.72 -0.25 1.49
CA LYS A 122 12.17 -1.12 0.42
C LYS A 122 10.95 -0.48 -0.26
N LEU A 123 10.04 0.09 0.54
CA LEU A 123 8.84 0.73 0.02
C LEU A 123 9.16 2.02 -0.75
N MET A 124 10.16 2.77 -0.31
CA MET A 124 10.63 3.96 -1.03
C MET A 124 11.26 3.60 -2.38
N GLU A 125 11.95 2.45 -2.48
CA GLU A 125 12.47 1.97 -3.78
C GLU A 125 11.34 1.75 -4.79
N VAL A 126 10.23 1.16 -4.37
CA VAL A 126 9.05 0.98 -5.24
C VAL A 126 8.45 2.33 -5.64
N CYS A 127 8.32 3.28 -4.72
CA CYS A 127 7.85 4.63 -5.04
C CYS A 127 8.75 5.30 -6.09
N ARG A 128 10.07 5.16 -5.94
CA ARG A 128 11.06 5.72 -6.88
C ARG A 128 10.98 5.09 -8.26
N MET A 129 10.86 3.75 -8.35
CA MET A 129 10.70 3.04 -9.64
C MET A 129 9.50 3.55 -10.44
N ARG A 130 8.48 4.05 -9.76
CA ARG A 130 7.24 4.55 -10.37
C ARG A 130 7.16 6.07 -10.44
N ASN A 131 8.18 6.78 -9.98
CA ASN A 131 8.16 8.25 -9.83
C ASN A 131 6.92 8.73 -9.05
N THR A 132 6.55 8.00 -7.99
CA THR A 132 5.39 8.36 -7.17
C THR A 132 5.78 9.44 -6.17
N PRO A 133 5.12 10.60 -6.15
CA PRO A 133 5.36 11.65 -5.18
C PRO A 133 5.15 11.16 -3.74
N VAL A 134 6.05 11.54 -2.86
CA VAL A 134 6.07 11.08 -1.46
C VAL A 134 6.02 12.27 -0.51
N ILE A 135 5.16 12.21 0.51
CA ILE A 135 5.19 13.08 1.68
C ILE A 135 5.62 12.25 2.89
N ILE A 136 6.45 12.81 3.75
CA ILE A 136 6.94 12.12 4.95
C ILE A 136 6.28 12.73 6.19
N PHE A 137 5.74 11.89 7.06
CA PHE A 137 5.21 12.27 8.36
C PHE A 137 6.05 11.66 9.48
N VAL A 138 6.86 12.50 10.14
CA VAL A 138 7.64 12.13 11.32
C VAL A 138 6.74 12.14 12.53
N ASN A 139 6.42 10.95 13.04
CA ASN A 139 5.39 10.69 14.05
C ASN A 139 5.96 10.47 15.43
N LYS A 140 5.12 10.59 16.43
CA LYS A 140 5.38 10.32 17.87
C LYS A 140 6.27 11.35 18.57
N LEU A 141 6.19 12.61 18.18
CA LEU A 141 6.92 13.71 18.82
C LEU A 141 6.59 13.91 20.31
N ASP A 142 5.49 13.32 20.79
CA ASP A 142 5.10 13.27 22.21
C ASP A 142 5.99 12.33 23.05
N ARG A 143 6.96 11.65 22.42
CA ARG A 143 7.91 10.74 23.08
C ARG A 143 9.33 11.24 22.87
N GLU A 144 10.25 10.74 23.72
CA GLU A 144 11.67 10.94 23.50
C GLU A 144 12.07 10.41 22.13
N GLY A 145 12.81 11.21 21.39
CA GLY A 145 13.19 10.93 20.01
C GLY A 145 14.54 11.57 19.67
N ARG A 146 14.92 11.40 18.42
CA ARG A 146 16.16 11.97 17.87
C ARG A 146 15.96 13.42 17.48
N ASP A 147 17.07 14.14 17.33
CA ASP A 147 17.01 15.52 16.84
C ASP A 147 16.35 15.59 15.46
N PRO A 148 15.47 16.57 15.21
CA PRO A 148 14.80 16.71 13.91
C PRO A 148 15.75 16.89 12.72
N PHE A 149 16.88 17.57 12.88
CA PHE A 149 17.88 17.70 11.82
C PHE A 149 18.55 16.36 11.50
N ASP A 150 18.92 15.57 12.54
CA ASP A 150 19.45 14.22 12.34
C ASP A 150 18.48 13.31 11.58
N ILE A 151 17.17 13.48 11.82
CA ILE A 151 16.13 12.74 11.10
C ILE A 151 16.07 13.18 9.63
N LEU A 152 16.14 14.48 9.34
CA LEU A 152 16.14 14.98 7.96
C LEU A 152 17.36 14.46 7.18
N ASP A 153 18.54 14.51 7.77
CA ASP A 153 19.77 13.98 7.16
C ASP A 153 19.66 12.47 6.88
N GLU A 154 19.10 11.70 7.81
CA GLU A 154 18.88 10.26 7.59
C GLU A 154 17.85 10.00 6.49
N LEU A 155 16.76 10.79 6.43
CA LEU A 155 15.75 10.66 5.39
C LEU A 155 16.38 10.86 4.00
N GLU A 156 17.21 11.88 3.82
CA GLU A 156 17.90 12.13 2.54
C GLU A 156 18.86 11.01 2.17
N GLN A 157 19.71 10.60 3.11
CA GLN A 157 20.74 9.58 2.87
C GLN A 157 20.13 8.20 2.59
N GLU A 158 19.17 7.78 3.41
CA GLU A 158 18.61 6.43 3.37
C GLU A 158 17.51 6.26 2.32
N LEU A 159 16.68 7.30 2.12
CA LEU A 159 15.60 7.27 1.12
C LEU A 159 16.06 7.80 -0.25
N LYS A 160 17.23 8.43 -0.33
CA LYS A 160 17.81 8.97 -1.57
C LYS A 160 16.84 9.90 -2.31
N ILE A 161 16.27 10.83 -1.58
CA ILE A 161 15.37 11.87 -2.07
C ILE A 161 15.65 13.14 -1.27
N ASP A 162 15.66 14.29 -1.93
CA ASP A 162 15.79 15.56 -1.23
C ASP A 162 14.56 15.79 -0.36
N VAL A 163 14.75 16.37 0.82
CA VAL A 163 13.62 16.67 1.72
C VAL A 163 13.47 18.17 1.92
N ARG A 164 12.23 18.62 2.17
CA ARG A 164 11.93 19.99 2.61
C ARG A 164 10.94 19.94 3.78
N PRO A 165 11.33 20.34 5.00
CA PRO A 165 10.39 20.47 6.10
C PRO A 165 9.38 21.56 5.80
N LEU A 166 8.10 21.23 5.90
CA LEU A 166 6.96 22.15 5.79
C LEU A 166 6.32 22.42 7.15
N SER A 167 6.72 21.70 8.17
CA SER A 167 6.43 22.03 9.57
C SER A 167 7.66 21.72 10.43
N TRP A 168 7.78 22.40 11.59
CA TRP A 168 8.91 22.22 12.50
C TRP A 168 8.44 22.06 13.95
N PRO A 169 8.97 21.09 14.70
CA PRO A 169 8.55 20.86 16.08
C PRO A 169 9.14 21.90 17.03
N ILE A 170 8.34 22.34 17.99
CA ILE A 170 8.77 23.18 19.10
C ILE A 170 9.07 22.26 20.28
N ASN A 171 10.32 21.83 20.39
CA ASN A 171 10.82 20.75 21.23
C ASN A 171 10.23 19.37 20.91
N ILE A 172 10.67 18.34 21.64
CA ILE A 172 10.23 16.95 21.52
C ILE A 172 10.08 16.31 22.89
N GLY A 173 9.43 15.14 22.96
CA GLY A 173 9.26 14.36 24.18
C GLY A 173 8.41 15.09 25.24
N ALA A 174 8.86 15.06 26.48
CA ALA A 174 8.15 15.70 27.59
C ALA A 174 8.06 17.24 27.47
N HIS A 175 8.93 17.83 26.65
CA HIS A 175 8.98 19.27 26.41
C HIS A 175 8.29 19.70 25.12
N PHE A 176 7.64 18.80 24.41
CA PHE A 176 6.93 19.09 23.17
C PHE A 176 5.80 20.08 23.41
N LYS A 177 5.88 21.26 22.79
CA LYS A 177 4.92 22.36 22.95
C LYS A 177 4.00 22.53 21.75
N GLY A 178 4.46 22.16 20.57
CA GLY A 178 3.70 22.40 19.36
C GLY A 178 4.52 22.24 18.10
N VAL A 179 3.92 22.63 17.00
CA VAL A 179 4.55 22.64 15.67
C VAL A 179 4.34 24.01 15.04
N TYR A 180 5.40 24.56 14.49
CA TYR A 180 5.33 25.67 13.57
C TYR A 180 5.09 25.15 12.14
N ASN A 181 4.00 25.58 11.53
CA ASN A 181 3.71 25.28 10.12
C ASN A 181 4.44 26.32 9.25
N ILE A 182 5.54 25.91 8.63
CA ILE A 182 6.36 26.76 7.75
C ILE A 182 5.58 27.14 6.49
N TYR A 183 4.75 26.23 5.98
CA TYR A 183 3.98 26.43 4.75
C TYR A 183 2.84 27.43 4.88
N GLU A 184 2.19 27.50 6.06
CA GLU A 184 1.02 28.36 6.30
C GLU A 184 1.28 29.50 7.28
N HIS A 185 2.49 29.61 7.85
CA HIS A 185 2.88 30.61 8.84
C HIS A 185 1.92 30.67 10.04
N ASN A 186 1.79 29.53 10.73
CA ASN A 186 1.00 29.46 11.97
C ASN A 186 1.63 28.47 12.96
N ILE A 187 1.23 28.58 14.23
CA ILE A 187 1.64 27.66 15.28
C ILE A 187 0.42 26.89 15.76
N SER A 188 0.57 25.58 15.82
CA SER A 188 -0.38 24.68 16.48
C SER A 188 0.20 24.24 17.81
N LEU A 189 -0.46 24.58 18.92
CA LEU A 189 -0.01 24.28 20.26
C LEU A 189 -0.49 22.91 20.72
N PHE A 190 0.40 22.14 21.34
CA PHE A 190 0.08 20.83 21.89
C PHE A 190 -0.66 20.98 23.23
N LYS A 191 -1.84 20.36 23.31
CA LYS A 191 -2.54 20.13 24.58
C LYS A 191 -2.64 18.63 24.80
N PRO A 192 -2.19 18.11 25.96
CA PRO A 192 -2.26 16.67 26.26
C PRO A 192 -3.70 16.14 26.42
N ASP A 193 -4.68 16.99 26.26
CA ASP A 193 -6.08 16.64 26.34
C ASP A 193 -6.55 16.04 25.02
N LYS A 194 -6.97 14.76 25.05
CA LYS A 194 -7.33 13.93 23.89
C LYS A 194 -8.54 14.43 23.08
N GLN A 195 -9.02 15.63 23.33
CA GLN A 195 -10.16 16.27 22.68
C GLN A 195 -9.71 17.39 21.73
N HIS A 196 -9.72 17.12 20.52
CA HIS A 196 -10.00 17.79 19.23
C HIS A 196 -9.70 19.29 18.99
N VAL A 197 -9.15 20.08 19.88
CA VAL A 197 -8.86 21.49 19.59
C VAL A 197 -7.39 21.78 19.83
N THR A 198 -6.62 21.80 18.76
CA THR A 198 -5.33 22.49 18.75
C THR A 198 -5.62 23.98 18.79
N ASP A 199 -5.06 24.70 19.77
CA ASP A 199 -5.06 26.17 19.73
C ASP A 199 -4.13 26.57 18.57
N ARG A 200 -4.72 27.01 17.48
CA ARG A 200 -3.99 27.59 16.37
C ARG A 200 -3.77 29.05 16.66
N VAL A 201 -2.52 29.48 16.55
CA VAL A 201 -2.12 30.88 16.65
C VAL A 201 -1.66 31.29 15.26
N ASP A 202 -2.44 32.12 14.59
CA ASP A 202 -2.04 32.71 13.31
C ASP A 202 -0.98 33.79 13.60
N ILE A 203 0.09 33.80 12.84
CA ILE A 203 1.22 34.71 12.97
C ILE A 203 1.53 35.33 11.62
N ASN A 204 2.10 36.54 11.62
CA ASN A 204 2.46 37.24 10.38
C ASN A 204 3.76 36.67 9.78
N ASP A 205 4.75 36.44 10.64
CA ASP A 205 6.05 35.85 10.28
C ASP A 205 6.71 35.21 11.50
N ILE A 206 7.89 34.63 11.32
CA ILE A 206 8.65 33.94 12.39
C ILE A 206 9.11 34.89 13.52
N ASN A 207 9.11 36.21 13.31
CA ASN A 207 9.49 37.23 14.30
C ASN A 207 8.29 37.77 15.06
N ASP A 208 7.07 37.30 14.79
CA ASP A 208 5.86 37.76 15.44
C ASP A 208 5.97 37.55 16.98
N PRO A 209 5.76 38.60 17.80
CA PRO A 209 5.78 38.49 19.27
C PRO A 209 4.75 37.50 19.85
N ALA A 210 3.70 37.17 19.09
CA ALA A 210 2.72 36.17 19.48
C ALA A 210 3.37 34.80 19.73
N ILE A 211 4.49 34.49 19.05
CA ILE A 211 5.26 33.26 19.26
C ILE A 211 5.83 33.22 20.68
N ASP A 212 6.47 34.32 21.14
CA ASP A 212 7.02 34.43 22.51
C ASP A 212 5.94 34.24 23.56
N ALA A 213 4.75 34.80 23.32
CA ALA A 213 3.62 34.66 24.22
C ALA A 213 3.06 33.22 24.26
N ALA A 214 3.08 32.53 23.11
CA ALA A 214 2.53 31.19 22.95
C ALA A 214 3.42 30.09 23.54
N VAL A 215 4.74 30.13 23.28
CA VAL A 215 5.68 29.05 23.63
C VAL A 215 6.74 29.44 24.67
N GLY A 216 6.84 30.72 25.00
CA GLY A 216 7.86 31.28 25.88
C GLY A 216 9.12 31.69 25.09
N LYS A 217 9.81 32.74 25.63
CA LYS A 217 10.88 33.42 24.93
C LYS A 217 12.04 32.51 24.53
N ALA A 218 12.47 31.60 25.39
CA ALA A 218 13.60 30.73 25.12
C ALA A 218 13.31 29.74 23.97
N ASP A 219 12.11 29.15 23.94
CA ASP A 219 11.71 28.23 22.86
C ASP A 219 11.40 28.95 21.56
N ALA A 220 10.91 30.19 21.63
CA ALA A 220 10.71 31.04 20.47
C ALA A 220 12.05 31.44 19.81
N GLU A 221 13.07 31.80 20.60
CA GLU A 221 14.42 32.09 20.12
C GLU A 221 15.05 30.85 19.46
N LYS A 222 14.91 29.67 20.08
CA LYS A 222 15.37 28.40 19.49
C LYS A 222 14.65 28.12 18.16
N LEU A 223 13.32 28.26 18.11
CA LEU A 223 12.54 28.07 16.90
C LEU A 223 13.02 28.98 15.76
N ARG A 224 13.27 30.27 16.05
CA ARG A 224 13.79 31.23 15.06
C ARG A 224 15.15 30.80 14.51
N ALA A 225 16.07 30.37 15.38
CA ALA A 225 17.38 29.87 14.97
C ALA A 225 17.27 28.61 14.10
N ASP A 226 16.38 27.68 14.46
CA ASP A 226 16.13 26.46 13.70
C ASP A 226 15.55 26.80 12.30
N ILE A 227 14.59 27.73 12.20
CA ILE A 227 14.00 28.15 10.92
C ILE A 227 15.03 28.88 10.05
N GLU A 228 15.85 29.75 10.61
CA GLU A 228 16.95 30.40 9.89
C GLU A 228 17.91 29.36 9.30
N LEU A 229 18.24 28.32 10.04
CA LEU A 229 19.07 27.21 9.57
C LEU A 229 18.38 26.45 8.43
N ILE A 230 17.08 26.12 8.57
CA ILE A 230 16.30 25.45 7.53
C ILE A 230 16.30 26.27 6.23
N ASP A 231 16.03 27.57 6.31
CA ASP A 231 15.98 28.44 5.13
C ASP A 231 17.37 28.66 4.50
N GLY A 232 18.45 28.50 5.30
CA GLY A 232 19.82 28.55 4.79
C GLY A 232 20.30 27.26 4.12
N VAL A 233 19.78 26.10 4.52
CA VAL A 233 20.22 24.77 4.05
C VAL A 233 19.33 24.20 2.97
N TYR A 234 18.01 24.35 3.12
CA TYR A 234 17.03 23.74 2.22
C TYR A 234 16.48 24.79 1.25
N PRO A 235 16.34 24.46 -0.06
CA PRO A 235 15.70 25.35 -1.03
C PRO A 235 14.21 25.55 -0.71
N ASP A 236 13.63 26.61 -1.21
CA ASP A 236 12.20 26.85 -1.10
C ASP A 236 11.39 25.71 -1.69
N PHE A 237 10.26 25.38 -1.03
CA PHE A 237 9.40 24.31 -1.50
C PHE A 237 8.77 24.65 -2.85
N ASN A 238 8.98 23.75 -3.81
CA ASN A 238 8.37 23.81 -5.13
C ASN A 238 7.45 22.59 -5.35
N THR A 239 6.17 22.84 -5.59
CA THR A 239 5.20 21.79 -5.84
C THR A 239 5.55 20.94 -7.06
N LEU A 240 6.17 21.50 -8.10
CA LEU A 240 6.57 20.74 -9.30
C LEU A 240 7.65 19.70 -8.96
N ASP A 241 8.64 20.07 -8.14
CA ASP A 241 9.69 19.13 -7.73
C ASP A 241 9.13 18.00 -6.86
N TYR A 242 8.10 18.27 -6.04
CA TYR A 242 7.36 17.23 -5.35
C TYR A 242 6.60 16.32 -6.32
N LEU A 243 5.87 16.88 -7.30
CA LEU A 243 5.11 16.11 -8.29
C LEU A 243 6.02 15.24 -9.18
N ASP A 244 7.25 15.69 -9.43
CA ASP A 244 8.30 14.97 -10.14
C ASP A 244 9.03 13.93 -9.27
N ALA A 245 8.63 13.75 -8.01
CA ALA A 245 9.25 12.87 -7.02
C ALA A 245 10.75 13.16 -6.76
N LYS A 246 11.17 14.44 -6.90
CA LYS A 246 12.52 14.91 -6.60
C LYS A 246 12.67 15.33 -5.14
N VAL A 247 11.65 15.95 -4.57
CA VAL A 247 11.63 16.47 -3.21
C VAL A 247 10.45 15.88 -2.43
N ALA A 248 10.69 15.45 -1.21
CA ALA A 248 9.67 14.98 -0.28
C ALA A 248 9.39 16.05 0.80
N PRO A 249 8.18 16.64 0.84
CA PRO A 249 7.76 17.46 1.97
C PRO A 249 7.76 16.65 3.27
N VAL A 250 8.26 17.23 4.36
CA VAL A 250 8.31 16.60 5.69
C VAL A 250 7.42 17.34 6.66
N PHE A 251 6.54 16.60 7.32
CA PHE A 251 5.70 17.07 8.42
C PHE A 251 6.05 16.36 9.71
N PHE A 252 5.97 17.08 10.80
CA PHE A 252 6.21 16.58 12.15
C PHE A 252 4.92 16.57 12.98
N GLY A 253 4.70 15.50 13.78
CA GLY A 253 3.49 15.44 14.61
C GLY A 253 3.39 14.24 15.53
N SER A 254 2.22 14.10 16.13
CA SER A 254 1.81 12.95 16.93
C SER A 254 0.41 12.49 16.51
N ALA A 255 0.34 11.43 15.73
CA ALA A 255 -0.94 10.89 15.29
C ALA A 255 -1.82 10.47 16.47
N LEU A 256 -1.24 9.90 17.54
CA LEU A 256 -1.99 9.49 18.73
C LEU A 256 -2.74 10.67 19.37
N ASN A 257 -2.08 11.79 19.47
CA ASN A 257 -2.61 13.01 20.07
C ASN A 257 -3.30 13.93 19.06
N THR A 258 -3.45 13.48 17.79
CA THR A 258 -4.11 14.22 16.71
C THR A 258 -3.37 15.50 16.31
N PHE A 259 -2.07 15.55 16.53
CA PHE A 259 -1.27 16.75 16.40
C PHE A 259 -0.43 16.73 15.11
N GLY A 260 -0.40 17.85 14.36
CA GLY A 260 0.27 17.94 13.04
C GLY A 260 -0.47 17.20 11.92
N VAL A 261 -1.55 16.48 12.21
CA VAL A 261 -2.29 15.68 11.24
C VAL A 261 -3.20 16.54 10.38
N LYS A 262 -3.80 17.57 10.95
CA LYS A 262 -4.64 18.51 10.20
C LYS A 262 -3.80 19.33 9.25
N GLU A 263 -2.65 19.81 9.70
CA GLU A 263 -1.68 20.56 8.90
C GLU A 263 -1.17 19.73 7.72
N LEU A 264 -0.86 18.45 7.97
CA LEU A 264 -0.54 17.49 6.91
C LEU A 264 -1.68 17.38 5.90
N LEU A 265 -2.93 17.18 6.35
CA LEU A 265 -4.08 16.98 5.47
C LEU A 265 -4.41 18.24 4.67
N ASP A 266 -4.40 19.42 5.29
CA ASP A 266 -4.67 20.69 4.64
C ASP A 266 -3.63 21.01 3.54
N CYS A 267 -2.36 20.74 3.80
CA CYS A 267 -1.32 20.88 2.80
C CYS A 267 -1.45 19.80 1.70
N PHE A 268 -1.63 18.54 2.11
CA PHE A 268 -1.74 17.40 1.20
C PHE A 268 -2.79 17.63 0.10
N VAL A 269 -4.02 18.04 0.45
CA VAL A 269 -5.08 18.22 -0.55
C VAL A 269 -4.77 19.28 -1.59
N ARG A 270 -3.90 20.24 -1.26
CA ARG A 270 -3.48 21.34 -2.17
C ARG A 270 -2.33 20.91 -3.09
N ILE A 271 -1.31 20.22 -2.56
CA ILE A 271 -0.09 19.89 -3.32
C ILE A 271 -0.13 18.52 -3.98
N ALA A 272 -0.88 17.55 -3.42
CA ALA A 272 -0.95 16.20 -3.96
C ALA A 272 -1.52 16.21 -5.39
N PRO A 273 -1.04 15.31 -6.27
CA PRO A 273 -1.52 15.25 -7.64
C PRO A 273 -2.99 14.85 -7.70
N SER A 274 -3.71 15.40 -8.68
CA SER A 274 -4.90 14.76 -9.22
C SER A 274 -4.52 13.44 -9.89
N PRO A 275 -5.48 12.60 -10.29
CA PRO A 275 -5.20 11.34 -11.00
C PRO A 275 -4.18 11.52 -12.12
N ARG A 276 -3.14 10.71 -12.10
CA ARG A 276 -2.00 10.77 -13.02
C ARG A 276 -2.21 9.86 -14.22
N PRO A 277 -1.57 10.14 -15.37
CA PRO A 277 -1.51 9.21 -16.49
C PRO A 277 -0.95 7.85 -16.07
N VAL A 278 -1.50 6.77 -16.62
CA VAL A 278 -1.08 5.40 -16.32
C VAL A 278 -0.54 4.72 -17.58
N ASN A 279 0.63 4.10 -17.47
CA ASN A 279 1.26 3.41 -18.59
C ASN A 279 0.66 2.01 -18.77
N ALA A 280 0.10 1.75 -19.94
CA ALA A 280 -0.16 0.41 -20.45
C ALA A 280 1.01 -0.04 -21.35
N ILE A 281 1.00 -1.30 -21.78
CA ILE A 281 2.01 -1.83 -22.71
C ILE A 281 1.89 -1.10 -24.04
N GLU A 282 0.66 -0.88 -24.51
CA GLU A 282 0.35 -0.33 -25.82
C GLU A 282 0.51 1.19 -25.89
N ARG A 283 0.17 1.89 -24.80
CA ARG A 283 0.21 3.36 -24.74
C ARG A 283 0.06 3.89 -23.32
N THR A 284 0.29 5.18 -23.14
CA THR A 284 -0.10 5.90 -21.92
C THR A 284 -1.58 6.26 -21.98
N VAL A 285 -2.30 6.05 -20.90
CA VAL A 285 -3.72 6.38 -20.72
C VAL A 285 -3.83 7.66 -19.91
N GLU A 286 -4.51 8.65 -20.48
CA GLU A 286 -4.74 9.95 -19.83
C GLU A 286 -6.06 9.94 -19.05
N PRO A 287 -6.11 10.48 -17.82
CA PRO A 287 -7.34 10.50 -17.03
C PRO A 287 -8.52 11.19 -17.69
N GLY A 288 -8.24 12.18 -18.55
CA GLY A 288 -9.25 13.00 -19.25
C GLY A 288 -9.86 12.34 -20.48
N GLU A 289 -9.50 11.12 -20.83
CA GLU A 289 -10.09 10.41 -21.97
C GLU A 289 -11.57 10.07 -21.73
N ASP A 290 -12.39 10.07 -22.78
CA ASP A 290 -13.83 9.85 -22.68
C ASP A 290 -14.20 8.40 -22.36
N LYS A 291 -13.40 7.43 -22.85
CA LYS A 291 -13.66 6.00 -22.68
C LYS A 291 -13.12 5.48 -21.36
N PHE A 292 -13.93 4.67 -20.70
CA PHE A 292 -13.52 4.01 -19.48
C PHE A 292 -12.39 3.00 -19.72
N THR A 293 -11.37 3.10 -18.88
CA THR A 293 -10.36 2.08 -18.66
C THR A 293 -10.05 1.93 -17.19
N GLY A 294 -9.69 0.72 -16.78
CA GLY A 294 -9.28 0.45 -15.40
C GLY A 294 -8.63 -0.92 -15.27
N PHE A 295 -7.91 -1.13 -14.18
CA PHE A 295 -7.25 -2.40 -13.89
C PHE A 295 -7.49 -2.90 -12.47
N VAL A 296 -7.49 -4.23 -12.33
CA VAL A 296 -7.64 -4.92 -11.04
C VAL A 296 -6.28 -4.94 -10.35
N PHE A 297 -6.14 -4.24 -9.22
CA PHE A 297 -4.90 -4.26 -8.44
C PHE A 297 -4.99 -5.17 -7.20
N LYS A 298 -6.22 -5.53 -6.80
CA LYS A 298 -6.47 -6.35 -5.62
C LYS A 298 -7.76 -7.13 -5.77
N ILE A 299 -7.75 -8.36 -5.26
CA ILE A 299 -8.96 -9.19 -5.09
C ILE A 299 -9.09 -9.53 -3.61
N HIS A 300 -10.32 -9.63 -3.13
CA HIS A 300 -10.59 -10.02 -1.75
C HIS A 300 -11.78 -10.98 -1.69
N ALA A 301 -11.54 -12.18 -1.19
CA ALA A 301 -12.58 -13.19 -1.00
C ALA A 301 -13.20 -13.08 0.40
N ASN A 302 -14.46 -13.50 0.51
CA ASN A 302 -15.16 -13.70 1.78
C ASN A 302 -15.21 -12.48 2.71
N MET A 303 -15.34 -11.27 2.16
CA MET A 303 -15.53 -10.06 2.98
C MET A 303 -16.81 -10.11 3.84
N ASP A 304 -17.79 -10.92 3.44
CA ASP A 304 -18.96 -11.25 4.24
C ASP A 304 -18.93 -12.75 4.55
N PRO A 305 -18.81 -13.15 5.84
CA PRO A 305 -18.79 -14.56 6.23
C PRO A 305 -20.05 -15.34 5.80
N ASN A 306 -21.17 -14.65 5.58
CA ASN A 306 -22.44 -15.26 5.17
C ASN A 306 -22.56 -15.40 3.66
N HIS A 307 -21.80 -14.63 2.90
CA HIS A 307 -21.82 -14.61 1.43
C HIS A 307 -20.41 -14.86 0.88
N ARG A 308 -20.20 -16.02 0.29
CA ARG A 308 -18.94 -16.42 -0.35
C ARG A 308 -18.71 -15.66 -1.67
N SER A 309 -18.64 -14.34 -1.60
CA SER A 309 -18.41 -13.47 -2.75
C SER A 309 -17.00 -12.87 -2.68
N CYS A 310 -16.32 -12.85 -3.81
CA CYS A 310 -15.09 -12.08 -3.98
C CYS A 310 -15.43 -10.66 -4.44
N ILE A 311 -14.56 -9.73 -4.15
CA ILE A 311 -14.60 -8.36 -4.66
C ILE A 311 -13.27 -8.08 -5.35
N ALA A 312 -13.33 -7.70 -6.63
CA ALA A 312 -12.19 -7.18 -7.36
C ALA A 312 -12.15 -5.65 -7.21
N PHE A 313 -11.02 -5.13 -6.75
CA PHE A 313 -10.78 -3.70 -6.62
C PHE A 313 -10.13 -3.18 -7.89
N VAL A 314 -10.83 -2.29 -8.57
CA VAL A 314 -10.42 -1.71 -9.85
C VAL A 314 -10.06 -0.24 -9.66
N LYS A 315 -8.85 0.15 -10.05
CA LYS A 315 -8.47 1.56 -10.23
C LYS A 315 -9.07 2.07 -11.53
N VAL A 316 -9.84 3.13 -11.49
CA VAL A 316 -10.33 3.82 -12.69
C VAL A 316 -9.21 4.73 -13.22
N CYS A 317 -8.77 4.49 -14.46
CA CYS A 317 -7.68 5.23 -15.09
C CYS A 317 -8.18 6.34 -16.00
N SER A 318 -9.24 6.11 -16.76
CA SER A 318 -9.86 7.09 -17.67
C SER A 318 -11.36 6.90 -17.77
N GLY A 319 -12.06 7.90 -18.32
CA GLY A 319 -13.49 7.88 -18.57
C GLY A 319 -14.33 7.77 -17.30
N VAL A 320 -15.59 7.39 -17.47
CA VAL A 320 -16.52 7.24 -16.35
C VAL A 320 -17.04 5.81 -16.30
N PHE A 321 -16.74 5.10 -15.21
CA PHE A 321 -17.40 3.82 -14.96
C PHE A 321 -18.85 4.05 -14.57
N GLN A 322 -19.77 3.41 -15.27
CA GLN A 322 -21.21 3.51 -14.99
C GLN A 322 -21.78 2.15 -14.57
N ARG A 323 -22.62 2.16 -13.56
CA ARG A 323 -23.38 0.98 -13.14
C ARG A 323 -24.18 0.42 -14.31
N ASN A 324 -24.15 -0.90 -14.49
CA ASN A 324 -24.75 -1.62 -15.61
C ASN A 324 -24.18 -1.25 -17.00
N GLY A 325 -23.09 -0.50 -17.08
CA GLY A 325 -22.31 -0.31 -18.30
C GLY A 325 -21.76 -1.63 -18.81
N ASN A 326 -21.41 -1.67 -20.10
CA ASN A 326 -20.85 -2.87 -20.74
C ASN A 326 -19.33 -2.72 -20.87
N TYR A 327 -18.57 -3.55 -20.17
CA TYR A 327 -17.11 -3.47 -20.12
C TYR A 327 -16.46 -4.75 -20.62
N LYS A 328 -15.51 -4.60 -21.53
CA LYS A 328 -14.69 -5.70 -22.04
C LYS A 328 -13.63 -6.05 -21.01
N HIS A 329 -13.60 -7.31 -20.59
CA HIS A 329 -12.52 -7.90 -19.85
C HIS A 329 -11.48 -8.40 -20.83
N VAL A 330 -10.33 -7.71 -20.91
CA VAL A 330 -9.35 -7.88 -21.99
C VAL A 330 -8.83 -9.30 -22.05
N ARG A 331 -8.35 -9.88 -20.95
CA ARG A 331 -7.80 -11.25 -20.92
C ARG A 331 -8.76 -12.31 -21.43
N SER A 332 -10.06 -12.22 -21.12
CA SER A 332 -11.03 -13.23 -21.57
C SER A 332 -11.73 -12.88 -22.89
N GLY A 333 -11.58 -11.65 -23.40
CA GLY A 333 -12.28 -11.13 -24.57
C GLY A 333 -13.81 -10.95 -24.37
N LYS A 334 -14.35 -11.25 -23.17
CA LYS A 334 -15.77 -11.19 -22.85
C LYS A 334 -16.17 -9.84 -22.27
N SER A 335 -17.44 -9.47 -22.47
CA SER A 335 -17.99 -8.26 -21.87
C SER A 335 -18.87 -8.59 -20.69
N TYR A 336 -18.78 -7.77 -19.64
CA TYR A 336 -19.50 -7.92 -18.37
C TYR A 336 -20.25 -6.65 -18.00
N ARG A 337 -21.34 -6.82 -17.25
CA ARG A 337 -22.12 -5.74 -16.64
C ARG A 337 -22.16 -5.93 -15.14
N PHE A 338 -21.99 -4.83 -14.40
CA PHE A 338 -21.94 -4.86 -12.94
C PHE A 338 -23.14 -4.12 -12.36
N SER A 339 -24.07 -4.87 -11.73
CA SER A 339 -25.29 -4.31 -11.16
C SER A 339 -25.11 -3.71 -9.76
N ALA A 340 -24.05 -4.11 -9.05
CA ALA A 340 -23.77 -3.67 -7.69
C ALA A 340 -22.29 -3.28 -7.50
N PRO A 341 -21.76 -2.31 -8.30
CA PRO A 341 -20.45 -1.78 -8.03
C PRO A 341 -20.46 -1.04 -6.69
N THR A 342 -19.39 -1.18 -5.90
CA THR A 342 -19.35 -0.62 -4.55
C THR A 342 -18.21 0.37 -4.39
N ALA A 343 -18.48 1.48 -3.69
CA ALA A 343 -17.46 2.33 -3.08
C ALA A 343 -17.36 2.00 -1.58
N PHE A 344 -16.21 2.34 -1.04
CA PHE A 344 -15.90 2.14 0.37
C PHE A 344 -15.80 3.50 1.05
N MET A 345 -16.88 3.91 1.72
CA MET A 345 -16.92 5.13 2.52
C MET A 345 -16.69 4.75 3.99
N ALA A 346 -15.44 4.89 4.45
CA ALA A 346 -15.01 4.39 5.75
C ALA A 346 -15.37 2.90 5.94
N GLN A 347 -16.24 2.56 6.89
CA GLN A 347 -16.68 1.17 7.14
C GLN A 347 -17.87 0.72 6.29
N LYS A 348 -18.49 1.63 5.54
CA LYS A 348 -19.71 1.33 4.80
C LYS A 348 -19.40 1.03 3.34
N LYS A 349 -20.00 -0.05 2.85
CA LYS A 349 -20.08 -0.34 1.41
C LYS A 349 -21.34 0.33 0.88
N GLU A 350 -21.19 1.14 -0.14
CA GLU A 350 -22.30 1.80 -0.81
C GLU A 350 -22.30 1.43 -2.28
N ILE A 351 -23.47 1.06 -2.81
CA ILE A 351 -23.63 0.87 -4.26
C ILE A 351 -23.57 2.24 -4.91
N ILE A 352 -22.76 2.34 -5.95
CA ILE A 352 -22.53 3.60 -6.66
C ILE A 352 -22.93 3.48 -8.13
N ASP A 353 -23.41 4.58 -8.69
CA ASP A 353 -23.86 4.63 -10.08
C ASP A 353 -22.73 5.07 -11.02
N GLU A 354 -21.86 5.97 -10.58
CA GLU A 354 -20.75 6.51 -11.38
C GLU A 354 -19.45 6.56 -10.59
N VAL A 355 -18.34 6.22 -11.25
CA VAL A 355 -16.97 6.29 -10.70
C VAL A 355 -16.06 6.96 -11.71
N TYR A 356 -15.17 7.80 -11.24
CA TYR A 356 -14.35 8.67 -12.06
C TYR A 356 -12.85 8.31 -11.94
N PRO A 357 -12.00 8.77 -12.88
CA PRO A 357 -10.56 8.53 -12.80
C PRO A 357 -9.97 8.92 -11.46
N GLY A 358 -9.11 8.07 -10.94
CA GLY A 358 -8.54 8.20 -9.60
C GLY A 358 -9.31 7.45 -8.52
N ASP A 359 -10.60 7.21 -8.67
CA ASP A 359 -11.37 6.41 -7.73
C ASP A 359 -11.03 4.92 -7.81
N ILE A 360 -11.40 4.21 -6.76
CA ILE A 360 -11.35 2.75 -6.69
C ILE A 360 -12.77 2.23 -6.56
N VAL A 361 -13.13 1.30 -7.41
CA VAL A 361 -14.42 0.61 -7.37
C VAL A 361 -14.26 -0.86 -7.03
N GLY A 362 -15.09 -1.37 -6.13
CA GLY A 362 -15.21 -2.79 -5.84
C GLY A 362 -16.26 -3.43 -6.75
N LEU A 363 -15.85 -4.39 -7.55
CA LEU A 363 -16.73 -5.14 -8.43
C LEU A 363 -16.99 -6.53 -7.85
N PRO A 364 -18.27 -6.96 -7.72
CA PRO A 364 -18.58 -8.34 -7.35
C PRO A 364 -17.93 -9.31 -8.34
N ASP A 365 -17.20 -10.28 -7.82
CA ASP A 365 -16.47 -11.28 -8.58
C ASP A 365 -16.87 -12.70 -8.19
N ASN A 366 -17.06 -13.54 -9.19
CA ASN A 366 -17.34 -14.97 -9.04
C ASN A 366 -16.14 -15.84 -9.46
N GLY A 367 -14.92 -15.32 -9.31
CA GLY A 367 -13.68 -16.00 -9.72
C GLY A 367 -13.34 -15.78 -11.20
N ILE A 368 -13.74 -14.64 -11.74
CA ILE A 368 -13.47 -14.27 -13.16
C ILE A 368 -12.15 -13.49 -13.24
N PHE A 369 -11.92 -12.60 -12.27
CA PHE A 369 -10.81 -11.68 -12.28
C PHE A 369 -9.54 -12.27 -11.69
N LYS A 370 -8.42 -11.83 -12.24
CA LYS A 370 -7.08 -11.94 -11.64
C LYS A 370 -6.49 -10.55 -11.41
N ILE A 371 -5.53 -10.46 -10.49
CA ILE A 371 -4.76 -9.24 -10.30
C ILE A 371 -4.02 -8.91 -11.61
N GLY A 372 -4.08 -7.65 -12.05
CA GLY A 372 -3.55 -7.20 -13.34
C GLY A 372 -4.58 -7.19 -14.48
N ASP A 373 -5.74 -7.81 -14.33
CA ASP A 373 -6.77 -7.80 -15.36
C ASP A 373 -7.23 -6.38 -15.69
N THR A 374 -7.44 -6.13 -16.97
CA THR A 374 -7.89 -4.84 -17.50
C THR A 374 -9.35 -4.90 -17.92
N LEU A 375 -10.09 -3.84 -17.60
CA LEU A 375 -11.45 -3.57 -18.08
C LEU A 375 -11.46 -2.30 -18.92
N THR A 376 -12.10 -2.35 -20.10
CA THR A 376 -12.21 -1.22 -21.04
C THR A 376 -13.57 -1.14 -21.70
N GLU A 377 -13.84 -0.06 -22.39
CA GLU A 377 -14.99 0.06 -23.33
C GLU A 377 -14.65 -0.42 -24.75
N GLY A 378 -13.87 -1.51 -24.85
CA GLY A 378 -13.63 -2.23 -26.10
C GLY A 378 -12.19 -2.19 -26.62
N GLU A 379 -11.34 -1.30 -26.11
CA GLU A 379 -9.92 -1.24 -26.45
C GLU A 379 -9.15 -2.41 -25.82
N GLU A 380 -8.10 -2.88 -26.50
CA GLU A 380 -7.18 -3.88 -25.96
C GLU A 380 -6.00 -3.15 -25.31
N LEU A 381 -5.98 -3.15 -23.99
CA LEU A 381 -4.95 -2.51 -23.17
C LEU A 381 -4.50 -3.46 -22.06
N HIS A 382 -3.20 -3.46 -21.78
CA HIS A 382 -2.61 -4.22 -20.69
C HIS A 382 -1.82 -3.25 -19.81
N PHE A 383 -2.36 -2.94 -18.63
CA PHE A 383 -1.66 -2.08 -17.67
C PHE A 383 -0.46 -2.81 -17.09
N ARG A 384 0.68 -2.13 -17.00
CA ARG A 384 1.88 -2.68 -16.37
C ARG A 384 1.68 -2.77 -14.86
N GLY A 385 1.66 -4.00 -14.36
CA GLY A 385 1.63 -4.28 -12.93
C GLY A 385 3.02 -4.20 -12.27
N LEU A 386 3.08 -4.57 -11.00
CA LEU A 386 4.34 -4.96 -10.38
C LEU A 386 4.47 -6.48 -10.51
N PRO A 387 5.64 -6.98 -10.88
CA PRO A 387 5.87 -8.42 -10.95
C PRO A 387 5.72 -9.06 -9.57
N SER A 388 5.24 -10.30 -9.52
CA SER A 388 5.33 -11.12 -8.32
C SER A 388 6.77 -11.60 -8.17
N PHE A 389 7.39 -11.28 -7.03
CA PHE A 389 8.76 -11.68 -6.74
C PHE A 389 8.84 -13.15 -6.30
N SER A 390 10.00 -13.80 -6.51
CA SER A 390 10.25 -15.13 -5.98
C SER A 390 10.07 -15.16 -4.46
N PRO A 391 9.30 -16.12 -3.92
CA PRO A 391 9.14 -16.28 -2.49
C PRO A 391 10.46 -16.53 -1.75
N GLU A 392 10.48 -16.21 -0.47
CA GLU A 392 11.64 -16.43 0.42
C GLU A 392 11.50 -17.70 1.27
N MET A 393 10.26 -18.18 1.48
CA MET A 393 9.96 -19.35 2.29
C MET A 393 9.00 -20.30 1.56
N PHE A 394 9.24 -21.59 1.70
CA PHE A 394 8.47 -22.61 1.01
C PHE A 394 8.05 -23.72 1.97
N LYS A 395 6.82 -24.20 1.84
CA LYS A 395 6.33 -25.39 2.56
C LYS A 395 5.38 -26.20 1.68
N TYR A 396 5.42 -27.51 1.83
CA TYR A 396 4.34 -28.33 1.30
C TYR A 396 3.07 -28.10 2.13
N ILE A 397 1.93 -28.11 1.46
CA ILE A 397 0.63 -28.12 2.11
C ILE A 397 0.01 -29.51 2.01
N GLU A 398 -0.44 -30.03 3.14
CA GLU A 398 -1.10 -31.32 3.24
C GLU A 398 -2.52 -31.16 3.77
N ASN A 399 -3.43 -31.91 3.19
CA ASN A 399 -4.80 -31.98 3.68
C ASN A 399 -4.88 -32.86 4.92
N SER A 400 -5.32 -32.29 6.06
CA SER A 400 -5.49 -33.05 7.30
C SER A 400 -6.80 -33.88 7.33
N ASP A 401 -7.77 -33.53 6.46
CA ASP A 401 -9.08 -34.20 6.36
C ASP A 401 -9.41 -34.52 4.90
N PRO A 402 -9.25 -35.77 4.44
CA PRO A 402 -9.55 -36.16 3.07
C PRO A 402 -10.96 -35.81 2.60
N MET A 403 -11.93 -35.76 3.53
CA MET A 403 -13.33 -35.40 3.20
C MET A 403 -13.49 -33.92 2.83
N LYS A 404 -12.53 -33.08 3.18
CA LYS A 404 -12.50 -31.63 2.92
C LYS A 404 -11.61 -31.22 1.74
N THR A 405 -11.19 -32.16 0.90
CA THR A 405 -10.28 -31.90 -0.23
C THR A 405 -10.81 -30.81 -1.19
N LYS A 406 -12.11 -30.82 -1.49
CA LYS A 406 -12.72 -29.80 -2.36
C LYS A 406 -12.68 -28.41 -1.73
N GLN A 407 -12.96 -28.31 -0.43
CA GLN A 407 -12.92 -27.07 0.33
C GLN A 407 -11.49 -26.52 0.42
N LEU A 408 -10.52 -27.40 0.71
CA LEU A 408 -9.11 -27.03 0.74
C LEU A 408 -8.64 -26.48 -0.61
N ASN A 409 -8.92 -27.21 -1.70
CA ASN A 409 -8.51 -26.78 -3.03
C ASN A 409 -9.15 -25.44 -3.42
N LYS A 410 -10.46 -25.27 -3.18
CA LYS A 410 -11.15 -24.00 -3.43
C LYS A 410 -10.59 -22.86 -2.59
N GLY A 411 -10.31 -23.12 -1.31
CA GLY A 411 -9.74 -22.11 -0.42
C GLY A 411 -8.34 -21.70 -0.86
N LEU A 412 -7.50 -22.65 -1.24
CA LEU A 412 -6.18 -22.36 -1.78
C LEU A 412 -6.23 -21.54 -3.06
N GLU A 413 -7.08 -21.95 -4.02
CA GLU A 413 -7.24 -21.22 -5.29
C GLU A 413 -7.63 -19.77 -5.03
N GLN A 414 -8.65 -19.51 -4.21
CA GLN A 414 -9.10 -18.15 -3.90
C GLN A 414 -8.05 -17.33 -3.14
N LEU A 415 -7.32 -17.94 -2.18
CA LEU A 415 -6.25 -17.23 -1.47
C LEU A 415 -5.06 -16.90 -2.39
N MET A 416 -4.77 -17.75 -3.38
CA MET A 416 -3.73 -17.46 -4.38
C MET A 416 -4.19 -16.37 -5.36
N ASP A 417 -5.45 -16.39 -5.79
CA ASP A 417 -6.03 -15.32 -6.62
C ASP A 417 -6.04 -13.96 -5.91
N GLU A 418 -6.19 -13.95 -4.58
CA GLU A 418 -5.98 -12.74 -3.75
C GLU A 418 -4.51 -12.30 -3.69
N GLY A 419 -3.57 -13.16 -4.11
CA GLY A 419 -2.14 -12.91 -4.03
C GLY A 419 -1.58 -12.96 -2.60
N VAL A 420 -2.21 -13.70 -1.70
CA VAL A 420 -1.71 -13.88 -0.31
C VAL A 420 -0.39 -14.64 -0.30
N ALA A 421 -0.21 -15.57 -1.25
CA ALA A 421 1.00 -16.35 -1.45
C ALA A 421 1.05 -16.86 -2.90
N GLN A 422 2.11 -17.58 -3.24
CA GLN A 422 2.26 -18.24 -4.53
C GLN A 422 2.16 -19.75 -4.37
N MET A 423 1.53 -20.43 -5.32
CA MET A 423 1.39 -21.87 -5.31
C MET A 423 2.13 -22.50 -6.50
N PHE A 424 2.90 -23.51 -6.20
CA PHE A 424 3.63 -24.32 -7.17
C PHE A 424 3.21 -25.77 -7.05
N VAL A 425 3.08 -26.47 -8.17
CA VAL A 425 2.80 -27.90 -8.22
C VAL A 425 4.07 -28.61 -8.71
N ASN A 426 4.73 -29.34 -7.85
CA ASN A 426 5.94 -30.08 -8.21
C ASN A 426 5.60 -31.16 -9.25
N GLN A 427 6.29 -31.15 -10.40
CA GLN A 427 5.99 -32.04 -11.51
C GLN A 427 6.39 -33.51 -11.27
N PHE A 428 7.32 -33.77 -10.34
CA PHE A 428 7.80 -35.09 -10.02
C PHE A 428 6.85 -35.88 -9.11
N ASN A 429 6.34 -35.23 -8.04
CA ASN A 429 5.52 -35.90 -7.02
C ASN A 429 4.09 -35.35 -6.92
N ASN A 430 3.74 -34.39 -7.77
CA ASN A 430 2.43 -33.75 -7.84
C ASN A 430 1.95 -33.09 -6.53
N ARG A 431 2.90 -32.79 -5.59
CA ARG A 431 2.61 -32.11 -4.33
C ARG A 431 2.54 -30.60 -4.52
N LYS A 432 1.65 -29.98 -3.77
CA LYS A 432 1.50 -28.52 -3.75
C LYS A 432 2.50 -27.89 -2.78
N ILE A 433 3.20 -26.88 -3.25
CA ILE A 433 4.14 -26.09 -2.48
C ILE A 433 3.58 -24.67 -2.41
N ILE A 434 3.52 -24.10 -1.22
CA ILE A 434 3.16 -22.70 -1.01
C ILE A 434 4.44 -21.92 -0.74
N GLY A 435 4.63 -20.87 -1.53
CA GLY A 435 5.72 -19.91 -1.39
C GLY A 435 5.22 -18.60 -0.80
N THR A 436 5.91 -18.08 0.20
CA THR A 436 5.57 -16.84 0.92
C THR A 436 6.81 -15.97 1.11
N VAL A 437 6.60 -14.70 1.43
CA VAL A 437 7.69 -13.79 1.85
C VAL A 437 8.09 -14.05 3.30
N GLY A 438 7.13 -14.42 4.16
CA GLY A 438 7.42 -14.64 5.56
C GLY A 438 6.55 -15.68 6.26
N GLN A 439 6.93 -16.02 7.49
CA GLN A 439 6.30 -17.07 8.28
C GLN A 439 4.82 -16.79 8.61
N LEU A 440 4.49 -15.51 8.85
CA LEU A 440 3.14 -15.12 9.27
C LEU A 440 2.09 -15.37 8.19
N GLN A 441 2.47 -15.33 6.91
CA GLN A 441 1.55 -15.66 5.81
C GLN A 441 1.07 -17.11 5.89
N PHE A 442 1.92 -18.07 6.26
CA PHE A 442 1.49 -19.48 6.47
C PHE A 442 0.44 -19.60 7.57
N GLU A 443 0.59 -18.83 8.65
CA GLU A 443 -0.37 -18.84 9.76
C GLU A 443 -1.70 -18.21 9.35
N VAL A 444 -1.65 -17.13 8.57
CA VAL A 444 -2.85 -16.47 8.01
C VAL A 444 -3.58 -17.39 7.05
N ILE A 445 -2.87 -18.06 6.13
CA ILE A 445 -3.45 -19.04 5.20
C ILE A 445 -4.12 -20.18 5.98
N GLN A 446 -3.44 -20.75 6.97
CA GLN A 446 -3.98 -21.84 7.78
C GLN A 446 -5.23 -21.42 8.56
N TYR A 447 -5.20 -20.23 9.16
CA TYR A 447 -6.33 -19.66 9.88
C TYR A 447 -7.53 -19.46 8.94
N ARG A 448 -7.32 -18.84 7.77
CA ARG A 448 -8.37 -18.56 6.79
C ARG A 448 -8.96 -19.84 6.18
N LEU A 449 -8.12 -20.83 5.84
CA LEU A 449 -8.59 -22.14 5.36
C LEU A 449 -9.52 -22.82 6.38
N LEU A 450 -9.17 -22.75 7.66
CA LEU A 450 -9.99 -23.33 8.71
C LEU A 450 -11.31 -22.57 8.92
N HIS A 451 -11.26 -21.26 9.08
CA HIS A 451 -12.43 -20.46 9.51
C HIS A 451 -13.34 -20.07 8.35
N GLU A 452 -12.80 -19.82 7.16
CA GLU A 452 -13.59 -19.40 6.01
C GLU A 452 -14.06 -20.59 5.15
N TYR A 453 -13.24 -21.64 5.04
CA TYR A 453 -13.52 -22.79 4.16
C TYR A 453 -13.82 -24.09 4.92
N GLY A 454 -13.60 -24.12 6.24
CA GLY A 454 -13.76 -25.31 7.08
C GLY A 454 -12.79 -26.43 6.72
N ALA A 455 -11.64 -26.08 6.15
CA ALA A 455 -10.61 -27.02 5.72
C ALA A 455 -9.36 -26.90 6.60
N GLN A 456 -8.93 -27.99 7.17
CA GLN A 456 -7.73 -28.06 8.01
C GLN A 456 -6.54 -28.53 7.19
N CYS A 457 -5.41 -27.83 7.28
CA CYS A 457 -4.16 -28.19 6.61
C CYS A 457 -3.01 -28.36 7.59
N ARG A 458 -1.96 -29.04 7.13
CA ARG A 458 -0.66 -29.15 7.80
C ARG A 458 0.43 -28.63 6.88
N TRP A 459 1.46 -28.06 7.51
CA TRP A 459 2.64 -27.59 6.82
C TRP A 459 3.79 -28.57 7.01
N GLU A 460 4.41 -29.00 5.92
CA GLU A 460 5.64 -29.79 5.92
C GLU A 460 6.76 -28.90 5.38
N PRO A 461 7.84 -28.68 6.15
CA PRO A 461 8.97 -27.88 5.71
C PRO A 461 9.64 -28.48 4.46
N ILE A 462 10.08 -27.60 3.55
CA ILE A 462 10.93 -27.95 2.42
C ILE A 462 12.07 -26.94 2.34
N HIS A 463 13.28 -27.43 2.10
CA HIS A 463 14.42 -26.55 1.85
C HIS A 463 14.45 -26.18 0.36
N LEU A 464 14.08 -24.93 0.08
CA LEU A 464 14.22 -24.31 -1.23
C LEU A 464 14.84 -22.93 -1.01
N TYR A 465 15.72 -22.55 -1.92
CA TYR A 465 16.39 -21.26 -1.91
C TYR A 465 15.64 -20.23 -2.74
N LYS A 466 15.22 -20.59 -3.97
CA LYS A 466 14.56 -19.68 -4.92
C LYS A 466 13.64 -20.45 -5.86
N ALA A 467 12.54 -19.78 -6.24
CA ALA A 467 11.73 -20.15 -7.39
C ALA A 467 12.17 -19.27 -8.58
N CYS A 468 12.46 -19.88 -9.72
CA CYS A 468 12.89 -19.20 -10.93
C CYS A 468 11.97 -19.61 -12.09
N TRP A 469 11.30 -18.65 -12.69
CA TRP A 469 10.60 -18.90 -13.97
C TRP A 469 11.65 -19.05 -15.06
N ILE A 470 11.49 -20.07 -15.89
CA ILE A 470 12.48 -20.41 -16.91
C ILE A 470 11.92 -20.20 -18.31
N GLU A 471 12.75 -19.64 -19.17
CA GLU A 471 12.43 -19.37 -20.56
C GLU A 471 13.62 -19.72 -21.47
N SER A 472 13.35 -20.13 -22.70
CA SER A 472 14.38 -20.34 -23.72
C SER A 472 13.77 -20.22 -25.12
N ASP A 473 14.49 -19.60 -26.03
CA ASP A 473 14.17 -19.61 -27.48
C ASP A 473 14.49 -20.96 -28.12
N ASP A 474 15.21 -21.85 -27.43
CA ASP A 474 15.61 -23.18 -27.84
C ASP A 474 14.79 -24.23 -27.09
N GLU A 475 13.72 -24.75 -27.75
CA GLU A 475 12.83 -25.75 -27.15
C GLU A 475 13.56 -27.05 -26.77
N ASP A 476 14.56 -27.47 -27.56
CA ASP A 476 15.35 -28.68 -27.25
C ASP A 476 16.21 -28.48 -25.99
N ALA A 477 16.78 -27.28 -25.81
CA ALA A 477 17.51 -26.94 -24.61
C ALA A 477 16.60 -26.91 -23.37
N LEU A 478 15.38 -26.36 -23.52
CA LEU A 478 14.38 -26.31 -22.45
C LEU A 478 13.94 -27.72 -22.03
N ASP A 479 13.66 -28.58 -23.02
CA ASP A 479 13.29 -29.98 -22.76
C ASP A 479 14.43 -30.79 -22.11
N ALA A 480 15.67 -30.59 -22.55
CA ALA A 480 16.83 -31.21 -21.93
C ALA A 480 17.01 -30.76 -20.48
N PHE A 481 16.81 -29.48 -20.19
CA PHE A 481 16.83 -28.93 -18.85
C PHE A 481 15.75 -29.59 -17.97
N LYS A 482 14.49 -29.59 -18.40
CA LYS A 482 13.35 -30.18 -17.67
C LYS A 482 13.59 -31.67 -17.37
N LYS A 483 14.11 -32.44 -18.31
CA LYS A 483 14.45 -33.86 -18.12
C LYS A 483 15.57 -34.04 -17.08
N ARG A 484 16.64 -33.22 -17.16
CA ARG A 484 17.78 -33.33 -16.24
C ARG A 484 17.45 -32.85 -14.84
N LYS A 485 16.58 -31.83 -14.70
CA LYS A 485 16.20 -31.20 -13.44
C LYS A 485 14.78 -31.55 -12.99
N HIS A 486 14.19 -32.65 -13.49
CA HIS A 486 12.76 -32.96 -13.33
C HIS A 486 12.25 -32.95 -11.87
N GLN A 487 13.09 -33.32 -10.88
CA GLN A 487 12.75 -33.29 -9.46
C GLN A 487 12.52 -31.88 -8.90
N PHE A 488 13.17 -30.89 -9.52
CA PHE A 488 13.10 -29.48 -9.16
C PHE A 488 12.14 -28.67 -10.04
N MET A 489 11.47 -29.33 -10.98
CA MET A 489 10.50 -28.67 -11.83
C MET A 489 9.13 -28.61 -11.18
N ALA A 490 8.51 -27.44 -11.31
CA ALA A 490 7.15 -27.19 -10.88
C ALA A 490 6.39 -26.36 -11.90
N LEU A 491 5.08 -26.32 -11.77
CA LEU A 491 4.21 -25.38 -12.48
C LEU A 491 3.67 -24.36 -11.47
N ASP A 492 3.60 -23.11 -11.87
CA ASP A 492 2.87 -22.11 -11.11
C ASP A 492 1.35 -22.20 -11.33
N SER A 493 0.56 -21.29 -10.75
CA SER A 493 -0.90 -21.26 -10.89
C SER A 493 -1.39 -20.97 -12.33
N GLU A 494 -0.51 -20.45 -13.21
CA GLU A 494 -0.80 -20.17 -14.62
C GLU A 494 -0.28 -21.26 -15.57
N GLY A 495 0.36 -22.28 -15.01
CA GLY A 495 0.91 -23.39 -15.76
C GLY A 495 2.28 -23.11 -16.38
N ARG A 496 2.97 -22.03 -15.94
CA ARG A 496 4.33 -21.72 -16.40
C ARG A 496 5.35 -22.60 -15.70
N ASP A 497 6.42 -22.92 -16.42
CA ASP A 497 7.52 -23.71 -15.88
C ASP A 497 8.36 -22.94 -14.87
N VAL A 498 8.54 -23.53 -13.70
CA VAL A 498 9.33 -22.98 -12.59
C VAL A 498 10.39 -23.97 -12.14
N PHE A 499 11.61 -23.51 -12.05
CA PHE A 499 12.73 -24.26 -11.44
C PHE A 499 12.83 -23.87 -9.97
N LEU A 500 12.67 -24.83 -9.07
CA LEU A 500 12.76 -24.67 -7.64
C LEU A 500 14.16 -25.04 -7.16
N ALA A 501 15.07 -24.09 -7.10
CA ALA A 501 16.44 -24.31 -6.66
C ALA A 501 16.49 -24.54 -5.13
N ASP A 502 17.16 -25.61 -4.68
CA ASP A 502 17.32 -25.91 -3.25
C ASP A 502 18.44 -25.09 -2.60
N SER A 503 19.39 -24.60 -3.39
CA SER A 503 20.51 -23.80 -2.92
C SER A 503 21.00 -22.81 -4.00
N ASN A 504 21.71 -21.77 -3.58
CA ASN A 504 22.36 -20.85 -4.51
C ASN A 504 23.37 -21.55 -5.41
N TYR A 505 24.08 -22.56 -4.88
CA TYR A 505 25.02 -23.37 -5.65
C TYR A 505 24.32 -24.10 -6.80
N VAL A 506 23.21 -24.77 -6.52
CA VAL A 506 22.42 -25.50 -7.55
C VAL A 506 21.89 -24.56 -8.62
N LEU A 507 21.48 -23.35 -8.22
CA LEU A 507 21.04 -22.32 -9.18
C LEU A 507 22.20 -21.88 -10.10
N GLN A 508 23.36 -21.55 -9.52
CA GLN A 508 24.54 -21.13 -10.30
C GLN A 508 25.02 -22.24 -11.27
N MET A 509 25.04 -23.49 -10.80
CA MET A 509 25.38 -24.63 -11.66
C MET A 509 24.35 -24.82 -12.78
N ALA A 510 23.06 -24.63 -12.50
CA ALA A 510 22.02 -24.71 -13.52
C ALA A 510 22.20 -23.64 -14.60
N GLN A 511 22.54 -22.41 -14.21
CA GLN A 511 22.82 -21.29 -15.12
C GLN A 511 24.09 -21.55 -15.98
N GLN A 512 25.12 -22.15 -15.39
CA GLN A 512 26.37 -22.49 -16.10
C GLN A 512 26.20 -23.66 -17.08
N ASP A 513 25.51 -24.72 -16.64
CA ASP A 513 25.30 -25.94 -17.45
C ASP A 513 24.32 -25.70 -18.62
N PHE A 514 23.42 -24.72 -18.49
CA PHE A 514 22.38 -24.42 -19.46
C PHE A 514 22.35 -22.93 -19.84
N PRO A 515 23.35 -22.41 -20.53
CA PRO A 515 23.48 -20.99 -20.84
C PRO A 515 22.40 -20.44 -21.78
N LYS A 516 21.62 -21.33 -22.43
CA LYS A 516 20.48 -20.96 -23.27
C LYS A 516 19.17 -20.79 -22.50
N ILE A 517 19.16 -21.15 -21.20
CA ILE A 517 18.00 -20.97 -20.33
C ILE A 517 18.13 -19.64 -19.61
N THR A 518 17.11 -18.80 -19.71
CA THR A 518 16.99 -17.58 -18.91
C THR A 518 16.24 -17.91 -17.63
N PHE A 519 16.77 -17.45 -16.50
CA PHE A 519 16.18 -17.64 -15.18
C PHE A 519 15.67 -16.31 -14.66
N HIS A 520 14.37 -16.15 -14.55
CA HIS A 520 13.71 -14.95 -14.04
C HIS A 520 13.36 -15.13 -12.57
N PHE A 521 13.59 -14.08 -11.77
CA PHE A 521 13.25 -14.06 -10.33
C PHE A 521 11.91 -13.37 -10.05
N THR A 522 11.23 -12.99 -11.12
CA THR A 522 9.91 -12.38 -11.11
C THR A 522 9.02 -13.10 -12.11
N SER A 523 7.72 -13.06 -11.89
CA SER A 523 6.74 -13.76 -12.74
C SER A 523 6.37 -13.01 -14.04
N GLU A 524 6.78 -11.76 -14.18
CA GLU A 524 6.62 -10.96 -15.41
C GLU A 524 7.99 -10.75 -16.06
N PHE A 525 8.13 -11.11 -17.30
CA PHE A 525 9.35 -11.00 -18.11
C PHE A 525 9.00 -10.82 -19.59
#